data_d4e6b349868b3501ab75790d968e9467
#
_entry.id   d4e6b349868b3501ab75790d968e9467
#
_cell.length_a   1.000
_cell.length_b   1.000
_cell.length_c   1.000
_cell.angle_alpha   90.00
_cell.angle_beta   90.00
_cell.angle_gamma   90.00
#
_symmetry.space_group_name_H-M   'P 1'
#
loop_
_entity.id
_entity.type
_entity.pdbx_description
1 polymer ?
#
loop_
_entity_poly.entity_id
_entity_poly.type
_entity_poly.pdbx_seq_one_letter_code
_entity_poly.pdbx_strand_id
1 'polypeptide(L)' 'MITNDSSHVLTVKELSDYLKVHPSTIYRQLKRGRLPAFKVGSDWRFNIESIDRWRLEQDTFRPM' A
#
# COMPACT_ATOMS: atom_id res chain seq x y z
N MET A 1 -22.14 0.84 12.51
CA MET A 1 -21.58 0.63 12.48
C MET A 1 -20.75 0.50 12.31
N ILE A 2 -20.14 0.33 12.30
CA ILE A 2 -19.29 0.14 12.23
C ILE A 2 -18.59 -0.03 11.90
N THR A 3 -18.05 -0.22 11.65
CA THR A 3 -17.28 -0.40 11.27
C THR A 3 -16.39 -0.55 11.14
N ASN A 4 -15.93 -0.99 11.19
CA ASN A 4 -14.94 -1.32 11.10
C ASN A 4 -14.12 -1.02 10.51
N ASP A 5 -13.55 -0.73 10.44
CA ASP A 5 -12.85 -0.41 9.81
C ASP A 5 -11.45 -0.68 9.65
N SER A 6 -10.91 -1.80 9.94
CA SER A 6 -9.61 -2.31 9.62
C SER A 6 -9.33 -2.35 8.13
N SER A 7 -10.37 -2.18 7.35
CA SER A 7 -10.21 -2.13 5.89
C SER A 7 -9.49 -0.87 5.43
N HIS A 8 -9.34 0.13 6.29
CA HIS A 8 -8.65 1.37 5.94
C HIS A 8 -7.15 1.29 6.15
N VAL A 9 -6.69 0.36 6.96
CA VAL A 9 -5.28 0.21 7.25
C VAL A 9 -4.87 -1.22 6.92
N LEU A 10 -3.82 -1.33 6.13
CA LEU A 10 -3.37 -2.62 5.61
C LEU A 10 -2.01 -2.98 6.17
N THR A 11 -1.82 -4.26 6.43
CA THR A 11 -0.49 -4.82 6.71
C THR A 11 0.25 -5.02 5.39
N VAL A 12 1.53 -5.37 5.47
CA VAL A 12 2.30 -5.71 4.26
C VAL A 12 1.64 -6.85 3.51
N LYS A 13 1.20 -7.87 4.24
CA LYS A 13 0.56 -9.03 3.61
C LYS A 13 -0.73 -8.62 2.89
N GLU A 14 -1.54 -7.85 3.58
CA GLU A 14 -2.80 -7.39 3.00
C GLU A 14 -2.57 -6.51 1.79
N LEU A 15 -1.57 -5.64 1.86
CA LEU A 15 -1.25 -4.78 0.72
C LEU A 15 -0.76 -5.59 -0.46
N SER A 16 0.08 -6.59 -0.20
CA SER A 16 0.56 -7.44 -1.28
C SER A 16 -0.59 -8.16 -1.98
N ASP A 17 -1.55 -8.64 -1.20
CA ASP A 17 -2.74 -9.26 -1.77
C ASP A 17 -3.58 -8.25 -2.55
N TYR A 18 -3.71 -7.05 -2.01
CA TYR A 18 -4.49 -5.99 -2.64
C TYR A 18 -3.91 -5.58 -3.98
N LEU A 19 -2.60 -5.44 -4.04
CA LEU A 19 -1.90 -5.05 -5.27
C LEU A 19 -1.52 -6.25 -6.13
N LYS A 20 -1.79 -7.45 -5.64
CA LYS A 20 -1.54 -8.70 -6.36
C LYS A 20 -0.07 -8.87 -6.73
N VAL A 21 0.79 -8.61 -5.74
CA VAL A 21 2.22 -8.81 -5.88
C VAL A 21 2.73 -9.60 -4.69
N HIS A 22 3.93 -10.12 -4.80
CA HIS A 22 4.54 -10.83 -3.69
C HIS A 22 4.98 -9.82 -2.61
N PRO A 23 4.90 -10.20 -1.32
CA PRO A 23 5.33 -9.27 -0.26
C PRO A 23 6.75 -8.75 -0.42
N SER A 24 7.64 -9.52 -1.02
CA SER A 24 9.01 -9.05 -1.24
C SER A 24 9.06 -7.82 -2.13
N THR A 25 8.09 -7.71 -3.05
CA THR A 25 7.98 -6.53 -3.90
C THR A 25 7.63 -5.30 -3.06
N ILE A 26 6.74 -5.48 -2.06
CA ILE A 26 6.37 -4.38 -1.17
C ILE A 26 7.59 -3.90 -0.41
N TYR A 27 8.35 -4.83 0.18
CA TYR A 27 9.55 -4.46 0.94
C TYR A 27 10.58 -3.74 0.07
N ARG A 28 10.71 -4.18 -1.17
CA ARG A 28 11.64 -3.54 -2.10
C ARG A 28 11.23 -2.10 -2.38
N GLN A 29 9.94 -1.87 -2.60
CA GLN A 29 9.44 -0.53 -2.85
C GLN A 29 9.57 0.35 -1.61
N LEU A 30 9.36 -0.21 -0.43
CA LEU A 30 9.56 0.52 0.81
C LEU A 30 11.00 0.99 0.96
N LYS A 31 11.96 0.12 0.64
CA LYS A 31 13.37 0.48 0.70
C LYS A 31 13.70 1.64 -0.21
N ARG A 32 13.03 1.71 -1.35
CA ARG A 32 13.26 2.78 -2.32
C ARG A 32 12.46 4.02 -2.03
N GLY A 33 11.65 4.02 -0.98
CA GLY A 33 10.82 5.16 -0.64
C GLY A 33 9.77 5.50 -1.67
N ARG A 34 9.26 4.49 -2.37
CA ARG A 34 8.32 4.72 -3.46
C ARG A 34 6.89 4.37 -3.14
N LEU A 35 6.60 4.13 -1.88
CA LEU A 35 5.29 3.63 -1.49
C LEU A 35 4.83 4.40 -0.27
N PRO A 36 3.62 4.99 -0.28
CA PRO A 36 3.13 5.69 0.91
C PRO A 36 2.90 4.69 2.04
N ALA A 37 3.56 4.92 3.15
CA ALA A 37 3.54 3.99 4.27
C ALA A 37 3.82 4.74 5.56
N PHE A 38 3.46 4.12 6.67
CA PHE A 38 3.83 4.63 7.97
C PHE A 38 4.17 3.46 8.88
N LYS A 39 4.87 3.75 9.95
CA LYS A 39 5.26 2.71 10.90
C LYS A 39 4.49 2.86 12.20
N VAL A 40 4.07 1.72 12.73
CA VAL A 40 3.54 1.62 14.08
C VAL A 40 4.52 0.76 14.84
N GLY A 41 5.34 1.40 15.68
CA GLY A 41 6.46 0.69 16.26
C GLY A 41 7.43 0.26 15.19
N SER A 42 7.66 -1.03 15.06
CA SER A 42 8.54 -1.56 14.02
C SER A 42 7.79 -2.14 12.82
N ASP A 43 6.46 -2.00 12.82
CA ASP A 43 5.63 -2.62 11.80
C ASP A 43 5.17 -1.62 10.77
N TRP A 44 5.30 -1.97 9.50
CA TRP A 44 4.81 -1.14 8.41
C TRP A 44 3.30 -1.28 8.27
N ARG A 45 2.66 -0.15 8.01
CA ARG A 45 1.22 -0.11 7.74
C ARG A 45 0.95 0.87 6.62
N PHE A 46 -0.21 0.70 5.98
CA PHE A 46 -0.56 1.47 4.78
C PHE A 46 -2.01 1.91 4.88
N ASN A 47 -2.25 3.18 4.57
CA ASN A 47 -3.61 3.68 4.43
C ASN A 47 -4.12 3.34 3.05
N ILE A 48 -5.29 2.69 2.97
CA ILE A 48 -5.81 2.27 1.69
C ILE A 48 -6.09 3.48 0.79
N GLU A 49 -6.53 4.59 1.37
CA GLU A 49 -6.79 5.80 0.58
C GLU A 49 -5.51 6.33 -0.06
N SER A 50 -4.42 6.31 0.70
CA SER A 50 -3.12 6.74 0.17
C SER A 50 -2.62 5.81 -0.92
N ILE A 51 -2.82 4.52 -0.73
CA ILE A 51 -2.43 3.52 -1.71
C ILE A 51 -3.24 3.69 -2.99
N ASP A 52 -4.53 3.93 -2.86
CA ASP A 52 -5.36 4.09 -4.05
C ASP A 52 -4.98 5.33 -4.84
N ARG A 53 -4.68 6.43 -4.14
CA ARG A 53 -4.23 7.65 -4.81
C ARG A 53 -2.90 7.42 -5.51
N TRP A 54 -1.96 6.78 -4.80
CA TRP A 54 -0.66 6.45 -5.37
C TRP A 54 -0.81 5.56 -6.60
N ARG A 55 -1.68 4.56 -6.50
CA ARG A 55 -1.93 3.62 -7.58
C ARG A 55 -2.43 4.33 -8.83
N LEU A 56 -3.35 5.26 -8.66
CA LEU A 56 -3.89 6.02 -9.76
C LEU A 56 -2.82 6.90 -10.40
N GLU A 57 -1.93 7.45 -9.59
CA GLU A 57 -0.83 8.25 -10.12
C GLU A 57 0.10 7.40 -10.96
N GLN A 58 0.34 6.16 -10.54
CA GLN A 58 1.17 5.26 -11.34
C GLN A 58 0.51 4.90 -12.65
N ASP A 59 -0.79 4.93 -12.67
CA ASP A 59 -1.58 4.55 -13.82
C ASP A 59 -1.80 5.70 -14.80
N THR A 60 -1.25 6.87 -14.54
CA THR A 60 -1.45 8.02 -15.41
C THR A 60 -0.64 7.95 -16.69
N PHE A 61 0.42 7.17 -16.69
CA PHE A 61 1.23 7.05 -17.89
C PHE A 61 0.51 6.23 -18.94
N ARG A 62 0.47 6.77 -20.14
CA ARG A 62 -0.18 6.09 -21.26
C ARG A 62 0.77 6.15 -22.43
N PRO A 63 1.35 5.04 -22.81
CA PRO A 63 2.33 5.03 -23.90
C PRO A 63 1.68 5.12 -25.25
N MET A 64 0.57 5.46 -25.38
CA MET A 64 -0.14 5.70 -26.64
C MET A 64 0.56 5.19 -27.86
#